data_920579d9c824d043e662698733c523b3
#
_entry.id   920579d9c824d043e662698733c523b3
#
_cell.length_a   1.000
_cell.length_b   1.000
_cell.length_c   1.000
_cell.angle_alpha   90.00
_cell.angle_beta   90.00
_cell.angle_gamma   90.00
#
_symmetry.space_group_name_H-M   'P 1'
#
loop_
_entity.id
_entity.type
_entity.pdbx_description
1 polymer ?
#
loop_
_entity_poly.entity_id
_entity_poly.type
_entity_poly.pdbx_seq_one_letter_code
_entity_poly.pdbx_strand_id
1 'polypeptide(L)'
;MPQTFTLKQRIALAIVPRIASAVICCLGVTLRYEDVTDPDTLPGYDTPPPAIYAFWHRCLLASAWRFRNHGITILISRSFDGELVARTVERLGFVAIRGSSSRDGAAGLRNLQRAYLAGNYCAITA
;
A
#
# COMPACT_ATOMS: atom_id res chain seq x y z
N MET A 1 -11.45 1.96 18.98
CA MET A 1 -12.73 2.68 18.81
C MET A 1 -12.95 2.93 17.32
N PRO A 2 -14.13 2.72 16.78
CA PRO A 2 -14.42 3.07 15.40
C PRO A 2 -14.28 4.60 15.24
N GLN A 3 -13.55 5.03 14.22
CA GLN A 3 -13.42 6.45 13.92
C GLN A 3 -14.76 6.98 13.39
N THR A 4 -15.32 7.96 14.08
CA THR A 4 -16.53 8.66 13.61
C THR A 4 -16.12 9.79 12.67
N PHE A 5 -16.35 9.59 11.38
CA PHE A 5 -16.10 10.60 10.38
C PHE A 5 -17.29 11.52 10.20
N THR A 6 -17.04 12.81 10.03
CA THR A 6 -18.06 13.80 9.68
C THR A 6 -18.67 13.48 8.31
N LEU A 7 -19.86 14.02 8.00
CA LEU A 7 -20.50 13.80 6.69
C LEU A 7 -19.59 14.19 5.52
N LYS A 8 -18.89 15.33 5.63
CA LYS A 8 -17.92 15.79 4.61
C LYS A 8 -16.78 14.79 4.42
N GLN A 9 -16.23 14.26 5.51
CA GLN A 9 -15.18 13.24 5.47
C GLN A 9 -15.69 11.93 4.84
N ARG A 10 -16.91 11.51 5.13
CA ARG A 10 -17.50 10.31 4.52
C ARG A 10 -17.69 10.47 3.01
N ILE A 11 -18.11 11.64 2.55
CA ILE A 11 -18.21 11.95 1.12
C ILE A 11 -16.83 11.92 0.48
N ALA A 12 -15.82 12.54 1.10
CA ALA A 12 -14.45 12.52 0.62
C ALA A 12 -13.90 11.08 0.54
N LEU A 13 -14.12 10.25 1.56
CA LEU A 13 -13.73 8.83 1.58
C LEU A 13 -14.45 7.98 0.51
N ALA A 14 -15.57 8.44 0.02
CA ALA A 14 -16.27 7.77 -1.08
C ALA A 14 -15.76 8.19 -2.46
N ILE A 15 -15.43 9.46 -2.65
CA ILE A 15 -15.10 10.05 -3.95
C ILE A 15 -13.61 10.03 -4.23
N VAL A 16 -12.79 10.54 -3.28
CA VAL A 16 -11.35 10.74 -3.48
C VAL A 16 -10.60 9.45 -3.82
N PRO A 17 -10.81 8.31 -3.15
CA PRO A 17 -10.13 7.07 -3.52
C PRO A 17 -10.45 6.57 -4.93
N ARG A 18 -11.68 6.82 -5.41
CA ARG A 18 -12.06 6.46 -6.78
C ARG A 18 -11.31 7.30 -7.81
N ILE A 19 -11.29 8.61 -7.60
CA ILE A 19 -10.56 9.55 -8.48
C ILE A 19 -9.07 9.26 -8.42
N ALA A 20 -8.50 9.12 -7.22
CA ALA A 20 -7.07 8.86 -7.04
C ALA A 20 -6.63 7.54 -7.72
N SER A 21 -7.38 6.45 -7.54
CA SER A 21 -7.06 5.19 -8.22
C SER A 21 -7.17 5.30 -9.73
N ALA A 22 -8.17 6.01 -10.26
CA ALA A 22 -8.32 6.25 -11.68
C ALA A 22 -7.16 7.08 -12.25
N VAL A 23 -6.75 8.15 -11.55
CA VAL A 23 -5.59 8.98 -11.93
C VAL A 23 -4.31 8.16 -11.93
N ILE A 24 -4.07 7.35 -10.90
CA ILE A 24 -2.90 6.45 -10.85
C ILE A 24 -2.90 5.49 -12.04
N CYS A 25 -4.04 4.92 -12.39
CA CYS A 25 -4.16 4.04 -13.55
C CYS A 25 -3.90 4.79 -14.87
N CYS A 26 -4.49 5.96 -15.05
CA CYS A 26 -4.31 6.76 -16.26
C CYS A 26 -2.85 7.21 -16.45
N LEU A 27 -2.19 7.66 -15.37
CA LEU A 27 -0.78 8.01 -15.41
C LEU A 27 0.10 6.77 -15.61
N GLY A 28 -0.22 5.69 -14.91
CA GLY A 28 0.57 4.46 -14.93
C GLY A 28 0.69 3.84 -16.32
N VAL A 29 -0.37 3.85 -17.12
CA VAL A 29 -0.34 3.33 -18.49
C VAL A 29 0.56 4.15 -19.43
N THR A 30 0.89 5.39 -19.07
CA THR A 30 1.81 6.25 -19.84
C THR A 30 3.27 6.05 -19.45
N LEU A 31 3.54 5.39 -18.31
CA LEU A 31 4.89 5.19 -17.80
C LEU A 31 5.52 3.94 -18.42
N ARG A 32 6.76 4.04 -18.78
CA ARG A 32 7.61 2.91 -19.17
C ARG A 32 8.50 2.57 -17.97
N TYR A 33 8.44 1.33 -17.53
CA TYR A 33 9.26 0.84 -16.43
C TYR A 33 10.44 0.08 -16.99
N GLU A 34 11.63 0.41 -16.51
CA GLU A 34 12.84 -0.35 -16.73
C GLU A 34 13.31 -0.86 -15.36
N ASP A 35 13.38 -2.17 -15.24
CA ASP A 35 13.83 -2.81 -14.01
C ASP A 35 15.35 -2.99 -14.08
N VAL A 36 16.06 -2.19 -13.30
CA VAL A 36 17.51 -2.30 -13.14
C VAL A 36 17.78 -3.04 -11.83
N THR A 37 18.24 -4.26 -11.94
CA THR A 37 18.60 -5.11 -10.81
C THR A 37 20.09 -5.38 -10.76
N ASP A 38 20.61 -5.51 -9.55
CA ASP A 38 21.97 -6.00 -9.35
C ASP A 38 22.05 -7.45 -9.87
N PRO A 39 23.10 -7.81 -10.65
CA PRO A 39 23.25 -9.17 -11.20
C PRO A 39 23.20 -10.29 -10.17
N ASP A 40 23.57 -9.98 -8.93
CA ASP A 40 23.60 -10.95 -7.82
C ASP A 40 22.31 -11.01 -7.00
N THR A 41 21.28 -10.22 -7.36
CA THR A 41 20.00 -10.16 -6.66
C THR A 41 18.84 -10.60 -7.56
N LEU A 42 17.86 -11.28 -6.96
CA LEU A 42 16.62 -11.58 -7.66
C LEU A 42 15.83 -10.28 -7.91
N PRO A 43 15.27 -10.09 -9.10
CA PRO A 43 14.32 -9.02 -9.33
C PRO A 43 13.20 -9.04 -8.29
N GLY A 44 12.83 -7.87 -7.76
CA GLY A 44 11.89 -7.77 -6.65
C GLY A 44 10.53 -8.45 -6.91
N TYR A 45 10.10 -8.52 -8.16
CA TYR A 45 8.84 -9.16 -8.57
C TYR A 45 8.98 -10.69 -8.78
N ASP A 46 10.21 -11.22 -8.87
CA ASP A 46 10.48 -12.65 -9.00
C ASP A 46 10.80 -13.31 -7.64
N THR A 47 10.89 -12.52 -6.58
CA THR A 47 11.09 -13.04 -5.23
C THR A 47 9.85 -13.82 -4.79
N PRO A 48 9.97 -15.12 -4.47
CA PRO A 48 8.82 -15.90 -4.02
C PRO A 48 8.30 -15.39 -2.65
N PRO A 49 6.99 -15.54 -2.38
CA PRO A 49 6.46 -15.21 -1.06
C PRO A 49 6.95 -16.23 0.00
N PRO A 50 7.11 -15.83 1.28
CA PRO A 50 6.87 -14.49 1.80
C PRO A 50 8.04 -13.53 1.54
N ALA A 51 7.74 -12.28 1.18
CA ALA A 51 8.75 -11.25 1.00
C ALA A 51 8.29 -9.91 1.56
N ILE A 52 9.24 -9.08 1.98
CA ILE A 52 8.98 -7.73 2.45
C ILE A 52 9.65 -6.75 1.49
N TYR A 53 8.86 -5.90 0.87
CA TYR A 53 9.34 -4.81 0.03
C TYR A 53 9.49 -3.54 0.86
N ALA A 54 10.66 -2.92 0.80
CA ALA A 54 10.89 -1.60 1.37
C ALA A 54 11.08 -0.60 0.23
N PHE A 55 10.41 0.54 0.30
CA PHE A 55 10.51 1.57 -0.72
C PHE A 55 10.43 2.98 -0.12
N TRP A 56 11.03 3.93 -0.82
CA TRP A 56 10.98 5.32 -0.41
C TRP A 56 9.58 5.89 -0.58
N HIS A 57 9.14 6.71 0.37
CA HIS A 57 7.81 7.34 0.34
C HIS A 57 7.52 8.09 -0.98
N ARG A 58 8.53 8.71 -1.56
CA ARG A 58 8.43 9.40 -2.86
C ARG A 58 8.08 8.48 -4.04
N CYS A 59 8.33 7.18 -3.92
CA CYS A 59 8.06 6.19 -4.97
C CYS A 59 6.64 5.61 -4.90
N LEU A 60 5.82 6.07 -3.97
CA LEU A 60 4.53 5.50 -3.60
C LEU A 60 3.59 5.35 -4.82
N LEU A 61 3.47 6.39 -5.64
CA LEU A 61 2.57 6.37 -6.80
C LEU A 61 3.05 5.39 -7.88
N ALA A 62 4.35 5.39 -8.18
CA ALA A 62 4.93 4.48 -9.16
C ALA A 62 4.80 3.02 -8.70
N SER A 63 5.09 2.76 -7.43
CA SER A 63 4.96 1.43 -6.82
C SER A 63 3.51 0.97 -6.78
N ALA A 64 2.57 1.86 -6.46
CA ALA A 64 1.15 1.54 -6.43
C ALA A 64 0.63 1.07 -7.80
N TRP A 65 1.10 1.66 -8.88
CA TRP A 65 0.79 1.22 -10.24
C TRP A 65 1.54 -0.05 -10.62
N ARG A 66 2.86 -0.08 -10.40
CA ARG A 66 3.72 -1.20 -10.83
C ARG A 66 3.33 -2.52 -10.18
N PHE A 67 3.00 -2.49 -8.91
CA PHE A 67 2.67 -3.67 -8.10
C PHE A 67 1.18 -3.85 -7.82
N ARG A 68 0.30 -3.22 -8.58
CA ARG A 68 -1.15 -3.41 -8.45
C ARG A 68 -1.55 -4.87 -8.70
N ASN A 69 -2.64 -5.28 -8.08
CA ASN A 69 -3.22 -6.64 -8.22
C ASN A 69 -2.31 -7.81 -7.77
N HIS A 70 -1.29 -7.52 -6.95
CA HIS A 70 -0.41 -8.55 -6.40
C HIS A 70 -0.79 -8.96 -4.96
N GLY A 71 -1.83 -8.38 -4.39
CA GLY A 71 -2.28 -8.69 -3.03
C GLY A 71 -1.26 -8.32 -1.94
N ILE A 72 -0.36 -7.38 -2.21
CA ILE A 72 0.68 -6.97 -1.26
C ILE A 72 0.04 -6.32 -0.05
N THR A 73 0.41 -6.78 1.13
CA THR A 73 -0.08 -6.27 2.42
C THR A 73 0.77 -5.08 2.87
N ILE A 74 0.14 -3.93 3.10
CA ILE A 74 0.82 -2.70 3.52
C ILE A 74 0.25 -2.14 4.82
N LEU A 75 1.14 -1.57 5.64
CA LEU A 75 0.78 -0.91 6.88
C LEU A 75 0.50 0.57 6.63
N ILE A 76 -0.71 1.02 6.96
CA ILE A 76 -1.17 2.40 6.73
C ILE A 76 -1.69 2.99 8.02
N SER A 77 -1.43 4.28 8.23
CA SER A 77 -1.91 5.03 9.40
C SER A 77 -3.44 4.98 9.54
N ARG A 78 -3.91 5.04 10.78
CA ARG A 78 -5.34 5.18 11.11
C ARG A 78 -5.89 6.60 10.99
N SER A 79 -5.09 7.57 10.58
CA SER A 79 -5.54 8.95 10.34
C SER A 79 -6.57 9.01 9.21
N PHE A 80 -7.28 10.12 9.10
CA PHE A 80 -8.20 10.37 7.98
C PHE A 80 -7.46 10.25 6.62
N ASP A 81 -6.28 10.84 6.52
CA ASP A 81 -5.45 10.77 5.31
C ASP A 81 -4.99 9.33 5.03
N GLY A 82 -4.61 8.60 6.08
CA GLY A 82 -4.32 7.17 5.98
C GLY A 82 -5.51 6.37 5.46
N GLU A 83 -6.74 6.68 5.87
CA GLU A 83 -7.93 6.00 5.39
C GLU A 83 -8.20 6.30 3.90
N LEU A 84 -7.93 7.53 3.44
CA LEU A 84 -7.99 7.87 2.01
C LEU A 84 -6.98 7.06 1.20
N VAL A 85 -5.74 6.99 1.65
CA VAL A 85 -4.68 6.19 1.02
C VAL A 85 -5.06 4.71 1.02
N ALA A 86 -5.50 4.19 2.15
CA ALA A 86 -5.85 2.78 2.29
C ALA A 86 -6.96 2.36 1.31
N ARG A 87 -8.03 3.13 1.22
CA ARG A 87 -9.11 2.86 0.25
C ARG A 87 -8.65 2.99 -1.21
N THR A 88 -7.69 3.89 -1.47
CA THR A 88 -7.12 4.03 -2.81
C THR A 88 -6.32 2.79 -3.20
N VAL A 89 -5.42 2.33 -2.35
CA VAL A 89 -4.56 1.18 -2.65
C VAL A 89 -5.35 -0.14 -2.64
N GLU A 90 -6.37 -0.28 -1.79
CA GLU A 90 -7.30 -1.42 -1.83
C GLU A 90 -7.99 -1.54 -3.19
N ARG A 91 -8.34 -0.43 -3.81
CA ARG A 91 -8.88 -0.41 -5.19
C ARG A 91 -7.85 -0.82 -6.25
N LEU A 92 -6.58 -0.68 -5.96
CA LEU A 92 -5.46 -1.13 -6.81
C LEU A 92 -5.02 -2.58 -6.49
N GLY A 93 -5.74 -3.28 -5.62
CA GLY A 93 -5.50 -4.69 -5.32
C GLY A 93 -4.47 -4.95 -4.23
N PHE A 94 -4.20 -3.96 -3.37
CA PHE A 94 -3.40 -4.14 -2.15
C PHE A 94 -4.30 -4.52 -0.97
N VAL A 95 -3.70 -5.06 0.08
CA VAL A 95 -4.35 -5.33 1.36
C VAL A 95 -3.84 -4.34 2.40
N ALA A 96 -4.69 -3.45 2.89
CA ALA A 96 -4.28 -2.43 3.84
C ALA A 96 -4.53 -2.86 5.29
N ILE A 97 -3.45 -2.95 6.08
CA ILE A 97 -3.51 -3.10 7.54
C ILE A 97 -3.45 -1.72 8.17
N ARG A 98 -4.38 -1.43 9.07
CA ARG A 98 -4.45 -0.16 9.78
C ARG A 98 -3.60 -0.21 11.05
N GLY A 99 -2.63 0.69 11.15
CA GLY A 99 -1.76 0.87 12.30
C GLY A 99 -0.88 2.09 12.11
N SER A 100 -0.38 2.67 13.19
CA SER A 100 0.57 3.78 13.10
C SER A 100 1.69 3.59 14.11
N SER A 101 2.83 4.22 13.85
CA SER A 101 4.02 4.14 14.70
C SER A 101 3.82 4.74 16.11
N SER A 102 2.80 5.57 16.33
CA SER A 102 2.68 6.35 17.56
C SER A 102 1.77 5.75 18.64
N ARG A 103 0.70 5.03 18.31
CA ARG A 103 -0.22 4.46 19.31
C ARG A 103 -0.55 2.99 19.12
N ASP A 104 -0.68 2.54 17.89
CA ASP A 104 -1.05 1.18 17.53
C ASP A 104 0.03 0.51 16.63
N GLY A 105 1.24 1.09 16.58
CA GLY A 105 2.33 0.61 15.73
C GLY A 105 2.70 -0.83 16.01
N ALA A 106 2.79 -1.20 17.30
CA ALA A 106 3.07 -2.57 17.69
C ALA A 106 1.96 -3.55 17.25
N ALA A 107 0.70 -3.14 17.29
CA ALA A 107 -0.41 -3.96 16.82
C ALA A 107 -0.42 -4.07 15.29
N GLY A 108 -0.18 -2.96 14.59
CA GLY A 108 -0.06 -2.95 13.13
C GLY A 108 1.10 -3.80 12.65
N LEU A 109 2.27 -3.66 13.29
CA LEU A 109 3.44 -4.47 12.98
C LEU A 109 3.21 -5.97 13.24
N ARG A 110 2.57 -6.33 14.35
CA ARG A 110 2.18 -7.73 14.61
C ARG A 110 1.25 -8.29 13.53
N ASN A 111 0.31 -7.48 13.04
CA ASN A 111 -0.59 -7.91 11.96
C ASN A 111 0.15 -8.06 10.65
N LEU A 112 1.10 -7.17 10.34
CA LEU A 112 1.97 -7.31 9.18
C LEU A 112 2.87 -8.57 9.29
N GLN A 113 3.42 -8.83 10.47
CA GLN A 113 4.19 -10.04 10.75
C GLN A 113 3.35 -11.30 10.56
N ARG A 114 2.09 -11.31 11.02
CA ARG A 114 1.18 -12.45 10.78
C ARG A 114 0.91 -12.66 9.29
N ALA A 115 0.71 -11.59 8.52
CA ALA A 115 0.53 -11.67 7.08
C ALA A 115 1.78 -12.25 6.40
N TYR A 116 2.97 -11.82 6.80
CA TYR A 116 4.24 -12.36 6.33
C TYR A 116 4.38 -13.86 6.64
N LEU A 117 4.15 -14.26 7.90
CA LEU A 117 4.22 -15.66 8.32
C LEU A 117 3.15 -16.55 7.66
N ALA A 118 2.05 -15.95 7.20
CA ALA A 118 1.03 -16.63 6.40
C ALA A 118 1.42 -16.80 4.92
N GLY A 119 2.61 -16.37 4.52
CA GLY A 119 3.11 -16.52 3.16
C GLY A 119 2.74 -15.37 2.21
N ASN A 120 2.37 -14.20 2.74
CA ASN A 120 1.99 -13.06 1.90
C ASN A 120 3.18 -12.13 1.61
N TYR A 121 3.06 -11.41 0.51
CA TYR A 121 3.90 -10.24 0.27
C TYR A 121 3.52 -9.11 1.20
N CYS A 122 4.50 -8.46 1.80
CA CYS A 122 4.32 -7.31 2.65
C CYS A 122 5.12 -6.13 2.12
N ALA A 123 4.69 -4.91 2.42
CA ALA A 123 5.43 -3.71 2.05
C ALA A 123 5.44 -2.68 3.17
N ILE A 124 6.56 -1.98 3.29
CA ILE A 124 6.77 -0.88 4.22
C ILE A 124 7.38 0.32 3.49
N THR A 125 7.03 1.52 3.92
CA THR A 125 7.67 2.75 3.46
C THR A 125 8.76 3.18 4.43
N ALA A 126 9.90 3.57 3.91
CA ALA A 126 11.00 4.17 4.67
C ALA A 126 10.96 5.70 4.56
#